data_709293f4a5be266ff0021c2a3a6b8235
#
_entry.id   709293f4a5be266ff0021c2a3a6b8235
#
_cell.length_a   1.000
_cell.length_b   1.000
_cell.length_c   1.000
_cell.angle_alpha   90.00
_cell.angle_beta   90.00
_cell.angle_gamma   90.00
#
_symmetry.space_group_name_H-M   'P 1'
#
loop_
_entity.id
_entity.type
_entity.pdbx_description
1 polymer ?
#
loop_
_entity_poly.entity_id
_entity_poly.type
_entity_poly.pdbx_seq_one_letter_code
_entity_poly.pdbx_strand_id
1 'polypeptide(L)'
;MAVNVTEKDKTLNEIIDWCEQSAAEGLRLASALLRQHDMAAYGAVKGQVNAYENTANHCRSMLGYTGNMPTETPNQSEDTK
;
A
#
# COMPACT_ATOMS: atom_id res chain seq x y z
N MET A 1 -17.69 10.33 19.94
CA MET A 1 -16.53 11.14 20.03
C MET A 1 -15.66 11.07 18.80
N ALA A 2 -15.20 12.18 18.36
CA ALA A 2 -14.41 12.19 17.14
C ALA A 2 -13.03 11.62 17.39
N VAL A 3 -12.53 10.94 16.41
CA VAL A 3 -11.18 10.45 16.45
C VAL A 3 -10.23 11.60 16.20
N ASN A 4 -9.21 11.71 16.98
CA ASN A 4 -8.20 12.73 16.76
C ASN A 4 -7.30 12.32 15.62
N VAL A 5 -7.39 13.05 14.54
CA VAL A 5 -6.56 12.78 13.37
C VAL A 5 -5.39 13.75 13.41
N THR A 6 -4.22 13.22 13.67
CA THR A 6 -3.01 14.04 13.76
C THR A 6 -2.49 14.39 12.38
N GLU A 7 -1.51 15.29 12.33
CA GLU A 7 -0.85 15.61 11.07
C GLU A 7 -0.15 14.39 10.51
N LYS A 8 0.39 13.55 11.38
CA LYS A 8 0.99 12.32 10.94
C LYS A 8 -0.04 11.45 10.23
N ASP A 9 -1.23 11.33 10.80
CA ASP A 9 -2.27 10.49 10.21
C ASP A 9 -2.72 11.04 8.86
N LYS A 10 -2.82 12.37 8.75
CA LYS A 10 -3.18 12.98 7.47
C LYS A 10 -2.14 12.66 6.40
N THR A 11 -0.87 12.79 6.76
CA THR A 11 0.21 12.49 5.83
C THR A 11 0.19 11.03 5.41
N LEU A 12 -0.02 10.13 6.39
CA LEU A 12 -0.09 8.71 6.08
C LEU A 12 -1.24 8.40 5.13
N ASN A 13 -2.39 9.03 5.35
CA ASN A 13 -3.53 8.82 4.46
C ASN A 13 -3.25 9.32 3.05
N GLU A 14 -2.54 10.43 2.92
CA GLU A 14 -2.15 10.92 1.60
C GLU A 14 -1.23 9.94 0.89
N ILE A 15 -0.29 9.37 1.62
CA ILE A 15 0.62 8.39 1.04
C ILE A 15 -0.15 7.14 0.62
N ILE A 16 -1.05 6.68 1.48
CA ILE A 16 -1.87 5.50 1.17
C ILE A 16 -2.67 5.74 -0.11
N ASP A 17 -3.34 6.89 -0.20
CA ASP A 17 -4.14 7.20 -1.39
C ASP A 17 -3.28 7.23 -2.64
N TRP A 18 -2.12 7.87 -2.55
CA TRP A 18 -1.21 7.94 -3.69
C TRP A 18 -0.74 6.55 -4.11
N CYS A 19 -0.40 5.72 -3.13
CA CYS A 19 0.05 4.36 -3.42
C CYS A 19 -1.06 3.54 -4.06
N GLU A 20 -2.29 3.69 -3.57
CA GLU A 20 -3.40 2.92 -4.13
C GLU A 20 -3.71 3.34 -5.55
N GLN A 21 -3.66 4.64 -5.83
CA GLN A 21 -3.88 5.12 -7.18
C GLN A 21 -2.76 4.65 -8.12
N SER A 22 -1.53 4.71 -7.64
CA SER A 22 -0.39 4.26 -8.42
C SER A 22 -0.47 2.77 -8.71
N ALA A 23 -0.89 1.98 -7.72
CA ALA A 23 -1.06 0.54 -7.91
C ALA A 23 -2.17 0.25 -8.92
N ALA A 24 -3.28 0.99 -8.85
CA ALA A 24 -4.38 0.78 -9.79
C ALA A 24 -3.95 1.10 -11.22
N GLU A 25 -3.19 2.18 -11.41
CA GLU A 25 -2.69 2.51 -12.73
C GLU A 25 -1.71 1.47 -13.23
N GLY A 26 -0.86 0.98 -12.33
CA GLY A 26 0.06 -0.09 -12.67
C GLY A 26 -0.65 -1.36 -13.10
N LEU A 27 -1.75 -1.70 -12.44
CA LEU A 27 -2.53 -2.87 -12.83
C LEU A 27 -3.13 -2.71 -14.21
N ARG A 28 -3.60 -1.52 -14.56
CA ARG A 28 -4.11 -1.28 -15.92
C ARG A 28 -3.02 -1.44 -16.95
N LEU A 29 -1.85 -0.91 -16.67
CA LEU A 29 -0.71 -1.06 -17.56
C LEU A 29 -0.30 -2.53 -17.68
N ALA A 30 -0.26 -3.23 -16.55
CA ALA A 30 0.10 -4.64 -16.55
C ALA A 30 -0.85 -5.45 -17.41
N SER A 31 -2.16 -5.15 -17.33
CA SER A 31 -3.14 -5.85 -18.17
C SER A 31 -2.87 -5.62 -19.65
N ALA A 32 -2.52 -4.38 -20.04
CA ALA A 32 -2.21 -4.07 -21.41
C ALA A 32 -0.95 -4.81 -21.87
N LEU A 33 0.06 -4.86 -21.02
CA LEU A 33 1.31 -5.54 -21.37
C LEU A 33 1.09 -7.05 -21.51
N LEU A 34 0.24 -7.60 -20.67
CA LEU A 34 -0.08 -9.02 -20.76
C LEU A 34 -0.77 -9.33 -22.08
N ARG A 35 -1.71 -8.46 -22.52
CA ARG A 35 -2.37 -8.65 -23.81
C ARG A 35 -1.38 -8.55 -24.96
N GLN A 36 -0.32 -7.79 -24.79
CA GLN A 36 0.72 -7.66 -25.81
C GLN A 36 1.78 -8.74 -25.71
N HIS A 37 1.65 -9.61 -24.73
CA HIS A 37 2.63 -10.68 -24.47
C HIS A 37 4.02 -10.16 -24.12
N ASP A 38 4.08 -8.95 -23.56
CA ASP A 38 5.36 -8.39 -23.13
C ASP A 38 5.57 -8.79 -21.66
N MET A 39 6.05 -9.99 -21.46
CA MET A 39 6.12 -10.58 -20.14
C MET A 39 7.21 -9.94 -19.28
N ALA A 40 8.29 -9.46 -19.88
CA ALA A 40 9.33 -8.79 -19.10
C ALA A 40 8.80 -7.49 -18.50
N ALA A 41 8.14 -6.67 -19.32
CA ALA A 41 7.56 -5.43 -18.83
C ALA A 41 6.41 -5.70 -17.85
N TYR A 42 5.62 -6.73 -18.15
CA TYR A 42 4.54 -7.13 -17.24
C TYR A 42 5.09 -7.44 -15.84
N GLY A 43 6.15 -8.25 -15.77
CA GLY A 43 6.75 -8.59 -14.49
C GLY A 43 7.28 -7.38 -13.74
N ALA A 44 7.93 -6.46 -14.47
CA ALA A 44 8.46 -5.24 -13.85
C ALA A 44 7.34 -4.38 -13.26
N VAL A 45 6.24 -4.21 -14.01
CA VAL A 45 5.12 -3.41 -13.56
C VAL A 45 4.43 -4.08 -12.37
N LYS A 46 4.27 -5.40 -12.40
CA LYS A 46 3.68 -6.13 -11.29
C LYS A 46 4.51 -5.96 -10.03
N GLY A 47 5.83 -5.94 -10.16
CA GLY A 47 6.71 -5.69 -9.02
C GLY A 47 6.48 -4.31 -8.43
N GLN A 48 6.30 -3.31 -9.28
CA GLN A 48 6.00 -1.96 -8.80
C GLN A 48 4.66 -1.91 -8.08
N VAL A 49 3.64 -2.58 -8.63
CA VAL A 49 2.33 -2.63 -7.99
C VAL A 49 2.45 -3.25 -6.60
N ASN A 50 3.18 -4.34 -6.48
CA ASN A 50 3.38 -4.98 -5.18
C ASN A 50 4.06 -4.03 -4.20
N ALA A 51 5.05 -3.27 -4.66
CA ALA A 51 5.75 -2.33 -3.80
C ALA A 51 4.80 -1.23 -3.30
N TYR A 52 3.95 -0.69 -4.19
CA TYR A 52 2.98 0.31 -3.77
C TYR A 52 2.00 -0.26 -2.75
N GLU A 53 1.52 -1.47 -2.99
CA GLU A 53 0.57 -2.10 -2.07
C GLU A 53 1.22 -2.36 -0.71
N ASN A 54 2.44 -2.83 -0.70
CA ASN A 54 3.16 -3.06 0.55
C ASN A 54 3.38 -1.76 1.31
N THR A 55 3.73 -0.70 0.59
CA THR A 55 3.92 0.60 1.21
C THR A 55 2.62 1.11 1.81
N ALA A 56 1.51 0.99 1.08
CA ALA A 56 0.22 1.42 1.59
C ALA A 56 -0.15 0.64 2.86
N ASN A 57 0.07 -0.65 2.86
CA ASN A 57 -0.23 -1.48 4.02
C ASN A 57 0.63 -1.10 5.22
N HIS A 58 1.90 -0.81 4.97
CA HIS A 58 2.78 -0.37 6.04
C HIS A 58 2.29 0.95 6.64
N CYS A 59 1.90 1.90 5.78
CA CYS A 59 1.38 3.17 6.26
C CYS A 59 0.10 2.98 7.06
N ARG A 60 -0.76 2.05 6.63
CA ARG A 60 -1.98 1.76 7.38
C ARG A 60 -1.67 1.27 8.79
N SER A 61 -0.62 0.48 8.92
CA SER A 61 -0.25 -0.05 10.22
C SER A 61 0.25 1.04 11.16
N MET A 62 0.61 2.20 10.61
CA MET A 62 1.11 3.30 11.42
C MET A 62 0.03 4.31 11.79
N LEU A 63 -1.19 4.14 11.29
CA LEU A 63 -2.27 5.07 11.60
C LEU A 63 -2.66 4.92 13.08
N GLY A 64 -2.75 6.06 13.75
CA GLY A 64 -3.00 6.05 15.18
C GLY A 64 -4.45 6.16 15.56
N TYR A 65 -5.34 6.34 14.58
CA TYR A 65 -6.74 6.54 14.92
C TYR A 65 -7.58 5.28 14.69
N THR A 66 -6.97 4.16 14.40
CA THR A 66 -7.72 2.98 14.11
C THR A 66 -8.05 2.35 15.41
N GLY A 67 -8.54 2.57 16.25
CA GLY A 67 -8.86 1.95 17.47
C GLY A 67 -8.22 0.62 17.71
N ASN A 68 -7.83 -0.06 16.71
CA ASN A 68 -7.11 -1.27 16.85
C ASN A 68 -5.72 -1.00 16.56
N MET A 69 -4.96 -0.70 17.50
CA MET A 69 -3.56 -0.58 17.25
C MET A 69 -3.08 -1.90 16.78
N PRO A 70 -2.37 -1.87 15.72
CA PRO A 70 -1.76 -3.11 15.29
C PRO A 70 -0.80 -3.45 16.36
N THR A 71 -0.92 -4.24 16.94
CA THR A 71 -0.02 -4.46 17.99
C THR A 71 1.14 -5.29 17.56
N GLU A 72 0.52 -4.78 17.53
CA GLU A 72 1.12 -5.36 17.28
C GLU A 72 1.60 -6.21 17.02
N THR A 73 1.79 -6.15 17.18
CA THR A 73 2.27 -6.92 16.77
C THR A 73 2.75 -7.33 16.14
N PRO A 74 3.03 -7.43 16.28
CA PRO A 74 3.70 -7.81 15.71
C PRO A 74 3.97 -8.22 14.79
N ASN A 75 4.07 -8.14 14.69
CA ASN A 75 4.29 -8.63 13.85
C ASN A 75 4.50 -8.83 13.26
N GLN A 76 4.61 -8.74 13.40
CA GLN A 76 4.86 -9.04 12.85
C GLN A 76 5.14 -9.26 12.39
N SER A 77 5.20 -9.02 12.72
CA SER A 77 5.55 -9.41 12.20
C SER A 77 5.80 -9.62 11.79
N GLU A 78 5.95 -9.61 12.07
CA GLU A 78 6.22 -9.95 11.63
C GLU A 78 6.43 -10.24 11.45
N ASP A 79 6.49 -10.04 11.88
CA ASP A 79 6.69 -10.39 11.60
C ASP A 79 6.86 -10.60 11.52
N THR A 80 6.96 -10.44 11.89
CA THR A 80 7.18 -10.72 11.76
C THR A 80 7.40 -10.83 11.68
N LYS A 81 7.65 -10.77 11.98
CA LYS A 81 7.87 -10.95 11.89
C LYS A 81 7.97 -11.03 11.67
#